data_c163eac02d6cf1bd8ab8f2fa1b3086d0
#
_entry.id   c163eac02d6cf1bd8ab8f2fa1b3086d0
#
_cell.length_a   1.000
_cell.length_b   1.000
_cell.length_c   1.000
_cell.angle_alpha   90.00
_cell.angle_beta   90.00
_cell.angle_gamma   90.00
#
_symmetry.space_group_name_H-M   'P 1'
#
loop_
_entity.id
_entity.type
_entity.pdbx_description
1 polymer ?
#
loop_
_entity_poly.entity_id
_entity_poly.type
_entity_poly.pdbx_seq_one_letter_code
_entity_poly.pdbx_strand_id
1 'polypeptide(L)'
;MATDNKEVAIRKRQQIDSSKKTMFIFVASAAFLAGIALVVSIFLVQQIVFHSKILLEKQNTISRLDKNLSSVDELKKNIRVLDTNNALNSIKSSSESNALQTILDALPDNANADALGASLKNKFIDTTTGVTIQNLTVAQSGSDSESSGSTSENAISFTMKVSGPAEKLKELLTKLEASIRVIDLKTVEIQRNEDRLSLVVRGVAYYEPAQTIQLENKVVKP
;
A
#
# COMPACT_ATOMS: atom_id res chain seq x y z
N MET A 1 88.39 39.23 41.80
CA MET A 1 88.08 38.16 40.85
C MET A 1 86.88 37.27 41.22
N ALA A 2 86.25 37.30 42.39
CA ALA A 2 85.08 36.46 42.75
C ALA A 2 83.71 37.10 42.44
N THR A 3 83.63 38.36 42.23
CA THR A 3 82.38 39.07 41.93
C THR A 3 81.97 39.00 40.49
N ASP A 4 82.90 38.95 39.57
CA ASP A 4 82.66 38.86 38.12
C ASP A 4 82.01 37.52 37.67
N ASN A 5 82.47 36.43 38.32
CA ASN A 5 81.90 35.14 38.04
C ASN A 5 80.43 34.94 38.49
N LYS A 6 79.99 35.65 39.51
CA LYS A 6 78.59 35.63 39.96
C LYS A 6 77.68 36.36 39.03
N GLU A 7 78.11 37.53 38.52
CA GLU A 7 77.25 38.26 37.53
C GLU A 7 77.14 37.55 36.23
N VAL A 8 78.17 36.90 35.74
CA VAL A 8 78.07 36.02 34.50
C VAL A 8 77.15 34.82 34.71
N ALA A 9 77.21 34.21 35.90
CA ALA A 9 76.32 33.11 36.22
C ALA A 9 74.82 33.54 36.33
N ILE A 10 74.56 34.73 36.86
CA ILE A 10 73.19 35.31 36.97
C ILE A 10 72.66 35.64 35.57
N ARG A 11 73.44 36.31 34.71
CA ARG A 11 73.07 36.61 33.34
C ARG A 11 72.79 35.34 32.52
N LYS A 12 73.58 34.33 32.65
CA LYS A 12 73.33 32.99 31.99
C LYS A 12 72.04 32.32 32.48
N ARG A 13 71.73 32.38 33.77
CA ARG A 13 70.46 31.83 34.31
C ARG A 13 69.27 32.65 33.80
N GLN A 14 69.33 34.01 33.79
CA GLN A 14 68.25 34.79 33.21
C GLN A 14 68.05 34.54 31.72
N GLN A 15 69.10 34.32 30.96
CA GLN A 15 69.08 34.04 29.55
C GLN A 15 68.43 32.62 29.29
N ILE A 16 68.75 31.63 30.13
CA ILE A 16 68.16 30.31 30.10
C ILE A 16 66.66 30.37 30.47
N ASP A 17 66.28 31.16 31.47
CA ASP A 17 64.87 31.26 31.88
C ASP A 17 64.03 32.07 30.87
N SER A 18 64.58 33.10 30.24
CA SER A 18 63.88 33.77 29.14
C SER A 18 63.73 32.89 27.91
N SER A 19 64.77 32.12 27.56
CA SER A 19 64.73 31.17 26.47
C SER A 19 63.70 30.05 26.72
N LYS A 20 63.61 29.54 27.94
CA LYS A 20 62.59 28.52 28.32
C LYS A 20 61.18 29.11 28.24
N LYS A 21 60.92 30.33 28.69
CA LYS A 21 59.62 30.98 28.56
C LYS A 21 59.20 31.16 27.10
N THR A 22 60.13 31.64 26.27
CA THR A 22 59.86 31.84 24.84
C THR A 22 59.57 30.49 24.14
N MET A 23 60.38 29.47 24.42
CA MET A 23 60.16 28.11 23.89
C MET A 23 58.80 27.56 24.34
N PHE A 24 58.42 27.73 25.61
CA PHE A 24 57.12 27.28 26.13
C PHE A 24 55.96 27.97 25.42
N ILE A 25 56.04 29.29 25.19
CA ILE A 25 55.03 30.05 24.48
C ILE A 25 54.89 29.55 23.03
N PHE A 26 56.01 29.30 22.34
CA PHE A 26 55.97 28.76 20.98
C PHE A 26 55.33 27.36 20.93
N VAL A 27 55.70 26.47 21.83
CA VAL A 27 55.12 25.11 21.90
C VAL A 27 53.63 25.20 22.26
N ALA A 28 53.23 26.04 23.23
CA ALA A 28 51.87 26.21 23.63
C ALA A 28 51.01 26.76 22.47
N SER A 29 51.49 27.79 21.75
CA SER A 29 50.79 28.34 20.60
C SER A 29 50.66 27.35 19.44
N ALA A 30 51.71 26.58 19.16
CA ALA A 30 51.65 25.51 18.13
C ALA A 30 50.67 24.41 18.51
N ALA A 31 50.65 23.97 19.76
CA ALA A 31 49.69 23.00 20.26
C ALA A 31 48.23 23.52 20.20
N PHE A 32 48.01 24.79 20.52
CA PHE A 32 46.70 25.44 20.44
C PHE A 32 46.19 25.52 18.99
N LEU A 33 47.04 25.92 18.05
CA LEU A 33 46.69 25.95 16.62
C LEU A 33 46.42 24.55 16.09
N ALA A 34 47.20 23.54 16.46
CA ALA A 34 46.95 22.16 16.08
C ALA A 34 45.60 21.64 16.64
N GLY A 35 45.28 22.00 17.89
CA GLY A 35 43.99 21.65 18.51
C GLY A 35 42.80 22.25 17.76
N ILE A 36 42.88 23.55 17.43
CA ILE A 36 41.83 24.20 16.63
C ILE A 36 41.69 23.57 15.25
N ALA A 37 42.79 23.31 14.55
CA ALA A 37 42.77 22.67 13.24
C ALA A 37 42.12 21.28 13.27
N LEU A 38 42.34 20.53 14.32
CA LEU A 38 41.75 19.21 14.52
C LEU A 38 40.23 19.29 14.73
N VAL A 39 39.75 20.21 15.58
CA VAL A 39 38.30 20.42 15.81
C VAL A 39 37.61 20.87 14.52
N VAL A 40 38.17 21.82 13.79
CA VAL A 40 37.63 22.29 12.52
C VAL A 40 37.59 21.18 11.50
N SER A 41 38.60 20.34 11.42
CA SER A 41 38.64 19.18 10.52
C SER A 41 37.52 18.16 10.83
N ILE A 42 37.31 17.85 12.09
CA ILE A 42 36.21 16.93 12.50
C ILE A 42 34.86 17.54 12.14
N PHE A 43 34.66 18.82 12.40
CA PHE A 43 33.42 19.51 12.04
C PHE A 43 33.16 19.49 10.52
N LEU A 44 34.16 19.78 9.70
CA LEU A 44 34.04 19.74 8.24
C LEU A 44 33.71 18.34 7.72
N VAL A 45 34.32 17.29 8.27
CA VAL A 45 34.02 15.91 7.90
C VAL A 45 32.57 15.57 8.23
N GLN A 46 32.08 15.93 9.41
CA GLN A 46 30.67 15.71 9.77
C GLN A 46 29.72 16.45 8.82
N GLN A 47 30.04 17.69 8.45
CA GLN A 47 29.26 18.47 7.51
C GLN A 47 29.19 17.82 6.12
N ILE A 48 30.30 17.33 5.62
CA ILE A 48 30.37 16.62 4.32
C ILE A 48 29.53 15.35 4.36
N VAL A 49 29.65 14.54 5.41
CA VAL A 49 28.86 13.30 5.57
C VAL A 49 27.36 13.61 5.61
N PHE A 50 26.97 14.67 6.35
CA PHE A 50 25.57 15.08 6.43
C PHE A 50 25.02 15.53 5.07
N HIS A 51 25.74 16.38 4.35
CA HIS A 51 25.34 16.82 3.00
C HIS A 51 25.28 15.67 2.00
N SER A 52 26.21 14.70 2.10
CA SER A 52 26.17 13.51 1.25
C SER A 52 24.93 12.65 1.49
N LYS A 53 24.53 12.47 2.75
CA LYS A 53 23.28 11.75 3.09
C LYS A 53 22.03 12.45 2.52
N ILE A 54 21.98 13.81 2.65
CA ILE A 54 20.87 14.60 2.08
C ILE A 54 20.80 14.46 0.56
N LEU A 55 21.94 14.51 -0.13
CA LEU A 55 21.99 14.35 -1.58
C LEU A 55 21.51 12.98 -2.03
N LEU A 56 21.94 11.92 -1.35
CA LEU A 56 21.48 10.55 -1.61
C LEU A 56 19.97 10.41 -1.43
N GLU A 57 19.41 10.95 -0.36
CA GLU A 57 17.96 10.89 -0.11
C GLU A 57 17.17 11.72 -1.13
N LYS A 58 17.69 12.88 -1.55
CA LYS A 58 17.09 13.66 -2.64
C LYS A 58 17.11 12.89 -3.96
N GLN A 59 18.21 12.23 -4.29
CA GLN A 59 18.33 11.45 -5.51
C GLN A 59 17.40 10.23 -5.50
N ASN A 60 17.28 9.56 -4.36
CA ASN A 60 16.31 8.47 -4.17
C ASN A 60 14.87 8.96 -4.34
N THR A 61 14.56 10.13 -3.80
CA THR A 61 13.23 10.74 -3.93
C THR A 61 12.92 11.08 -5.39
N ILE A 62 13.86 11.70 -6.10
CA ILE A 62 13.71 12.02 -7.53
C ILE A 62 13.49 10.74 -8.34
N SER A 63 14.29 9.69 -8.11
CA SER A 63 14.13 8.42 -8.81
C SER A 63 12.78 7.75 -8.52
N ARG A 64 12.26 7.85 -7.29
CA ARG A 64 10.91 7.36 -6.95
C ARG A 64 9.82 8.17 -7.63
N LEU A 65 9.96 9.50 -7.67
CA LEU A 65 9.01 10.38 -8.36
C LEU A 65 8.97 10.10 -9.87
N ASP A 66 10.12 9.88 -10.49
CA ASP A 66 10.23 9.57 -11.91
C ASP A 66 9.55 8.22 -12.24
N LYS A 67 9.79 7.20 -11.40
CA LYS A 67 9.09 5.91 -11.49
C LYS A 67 7.58 6.06 -11.31
N ASN A 68 7.15 6.84 -10.33
CA ASN A 68 5.72 7.08 -10.09
C ASN A 68 5.08 7.81 -11.28
N LEU A 69 5.77 8.79 -11.86
CA LEU A 69 5.28 9.51 -13.04
C LEU A 69 5.13 8.57 -14.24
N SER A 70 6.13 7.73 -14.49
CA SER A 70 6.06 6.69 -15.51
C SER A 70 4.89 5.72 -15.28
N SER A 71 4.66 5.29 -14.04
CA SER A 71 3.53 4.43 -13.68
C SER A 71 2.18 5.13 -13.89
N VAL A 72 2.09 6.43 -13.65
CA VAL A 72 0.87 7.23 -13.92
C VAL A 72 0.58 7.28 -15.42
N ASP A 73 1.59 7.45 -16.26
CA ASP A 73 1.41 7.49 -17.72
C ASP A 73 0.99 6.11 -18.26
N GLU A 74 1.57 5.04 -17.74
CA GLU A 74 1.16 3.67 -18.05
C GLU A 74 -0.29 3.41 -17.61
N LEU A 75 -0.65 3.83 -16.40
CA LEU A 75 -2.02 3.70 -15.87
C LEU A 75 -3.03 4.45 -16.76
N LYS A 76 -2.73 5.68 -17.16
CA LYS A 76 -3.57 6.45 -18.09
C LYS A 76 -3.75 5.75 -19.43
N LYS A 77 -2.68 5.14 -19.96
CA LYS A 77 -2.74 4.36 -21.18
C LYS A 77 -3.63 3.13 -21.00
N ASN A 78 -3.48 2.40 -19.92
CA ASN A 78 -4.28 1.21 -19.61
C ASN A 78 -5.77 1.56 -19.43
N ILE A 79 -6.08 2.66 -18.76
CA ILE A 79 -7.47 3.16 -18.62
C ILE A 79 -8.08 3.44 -19.99
N ARG A 80 -7.34 4.09 -20.91
CA ARG A 80 -7.85 4.35 -22.27
C ARG A 80 -8.09 3.05 -23.04
N VAL A 81 -7.23 2.06 -22.89
CA VAL A 81 -7.43 0.73 -23.51
C VAL A 81 -8.67 0.06 -22.95
N LEU A 82 -8.92 0.16 -21.65
CA LEU A 82 -10.13 -0.37 -21.02
C LEU A 82 -11.39 0.35 -21.51
N ASP A 83 -11.37 1.67 -21.63
CA ASP A 83 -12.51 2.47 -22.10
C ASP A 83 -12.90 2.15 -23.56
N THR A 84 -11.95 1.71 -24.36
CA THR A 84 -12.18 1.30 -25.76
C THR A 84 -12.48 -0.18 -25.92
N ASN A 85 -12.48 -0.96 -24.85
CA ASN A 85 -12.74 -2.39 -24.89
C ASN A 85 -14.22 -2.68 -25.14
N ASN A 86 -14.52 -3.33 -26.28
CA ASN A 86 -15.88 -3.64 -26.66
C ASN A 86 -16.61 -4.59 -25.68
N ALA A 87 -15.88 -5.53 -25.09
CA ALA A 87 -16.45 -6.45 -24.10
C ALA A 87 -16.91 -5.72 -22.83
N LEU A 88 -16.11 -4.78 -22.32
CA LEU A 88 -16.49 -3.93 -21.18
C LEU A 88 -17.64 -2.99 -21.53
N ASN A 89 -17.64 -2.44 -22.72
CA ASN A 89 -18.70 -1.56 -23.18
C ASN A 89 -20.07 -2.29 -23.31
N SER A 90 -20.07 -3.59 -23.63
CA SER A 90 -21.30 -4.38 -23.75
C SER A 90 -21.96 -4.72 -22.42
N ILE A 91 -21.22 -4.71 -21.30
CA ILE A 91 -21.73 -5.05 -19.96
C ILE A 91 -21.94 -3.85 -19.05
N LYS A 92 -21.73 -2.62 -19.55
CA LYS A 92 -22.00 -1.40 -18.79
C LYS A 92 -23.45 -1.32 -18.33
N SER A 93 -23.67 -0.93 -17.09
CA SER A 93 -25.01 -0.74 -16.51
C SER A 93 -25.74 0.46 -17.14
N SER A 94 -25.00 1.45 -17.61
CA SER A 94 -25.50 2.62 -18.34
C SER A 94 -24.50 3.08 -19.40
N SER A 95 -24.97 3.72 -20.46
CA SER A 95 -24.11 4.26 -21.52
C SER A 95 -23.16 5.37 -21.04
N GLU A 96 -23.42 5.96 -19.88
CA GLU A 96 -22.61 7.03 -19.29
C GLU A 96 -21.55 6.52 -18.30
N SER A 97 -21.60 5.24 -17.89
CA SER A 97 -20.60 4.69 -16.97
C SER A 97 -19.28 4.43 -17.67
N ASN A 98 -18.18 4.79 -16.99
CA ASN A 98 -16.82 4.54 -17.46
C ASN A 98 -16.47 3.04 -17.30
N ALA A 99 -15.57 2.52 -18.13
CA ALA A 99 -15.09 1.14 -18.03
C ALA A 99 -14.50 0.82 -16.65
N LEU A 100 -13.81 1.77 -16.05
CA LEU A 100 -13.26 1.65 -14.70
C LEU A 100 -14.36 1.46 -13.65
N GLN A 101 -15.48 2.19 -13.76
CA GLN A 101 -16.63 2.03 -12.87
C GLN A 101 -17.23 0.62 -12.99
N THR A 102 -17.33 0.08 -14.20
CA THR A 102 -17.79 -1.30 -14.41
C THR A 102 -16.91 -2.32 -13.72
N ILE A 103 -15.59 -2.11 -13.71
CA ILE A 103 -14.63 -2.98 -13.00
C ILE A 103 -14.80 -2.84 -11.47
N LEU A 104 -14.97 -1.62 -10.96
CA LEU A 104 -15.23 -1.38 -9.53
C LEU A 104 -16.56 -1.99 -9.08
N ASP A 105 -17.58 -1.97 -9.92
CA ASP A 105 -18.86 -2.62 -9.65
C ASP A 105 -18.73 -4.15 -9.66
N ALA A 106 -17.81 -4.68 -10.48
CA ALA A 106 -17.51 -6.11 -10.54
C ALA A 106 -16.77 -6.59 -9.29
N LEU A 107 -15.84 -5.76 -8.76
CA LEU A 107 -15.01 -6.08 -7.60
C LEU A 107 -15.02 -4.89 -6.61
N PRO A 108 -16.04 -4.82 -5.73
CA PRO A 108 -16.19 -3.73 -4.75
C PRO A 108 -15.01 -3.66 -3.78
N ASP A 109 -14.78 -2.49 -3.22
CA ASP A 109 -13.70 -2.21 -2.25
C ASP A 109 -14.00 -2.66 -0.81
N ASN A 110 -15.25 -3.11 -0.54
CA ASN A 110 -15.65 -3.54 0.78
C ASN A 110 -16.57 -4.77 0.77
N ALA A 111 -16.54 -5.49 1.88
CA ALA A 111 -17.39 -6.66 2.11
C ALA A 111 -18.79 -6.21 2.53
N ASN A 112 -19.61 -5.75 1.60
CA ASN A 112 -21.00 -5.40 1.87
C ASN A 112 -21.92 -6.59 1.59
N ALA A 113 -22.15 -7.43 2.61
CA ALA A 113 -23.00 -8.61 2.54
C ALA A 113 -24.47 -8.25 2.26
N ASP A 114 -24.97 -7.16 2.86
CA ASP A 114 -26.34 -6.70 2.68
C ASP A 114 -26.57 -6.22 1.24
N ALA A 115 -25.64 -5.46 0.68
CA ALA A 115 -25.71 -5.03 -0.71
C ALA A 115 -25.66 -6.20 -1.69
N LEU A 116 -24.87 -7.24 -1.39
CA LEU A 116 -24.85 -8.49 -2.17
C LEU A 116 -26.23 -9.18 -2.10
N GLY A 117 -26.77 -9.36 -0.90
CA GLY A 117 -28.09 -9.96 -0.69
C GLY A 117 -29.21 -9.21 -1.42
N ALA A 118 -29.23 -7.88 -1.28
CA ALA A 118 -30.18 -7.02 -2.00
C ALA A 118 -30.02 -7.13 -3.53
N SER A 119 -28.79 -7.19 -4.03
CA SER A 119 -28.50 -7.35 -5.46
C SER A 119 -28.97 -8.72 -5.98
N LEU A 120 -28.68 -9.80 -5.25
CA LEU A 120 -29.14 -11.15 -5.61
C LEU A 120 -30.67 -11.23 -5.64
N LYS A 121 -31.36 -10.64 -4.67
CA LYS A 121 -32.79 -10.61 -4.63
C LYS A 121 -33.37 -9.75 -5.76
N ASN A 122 -33.04 -8.46 -5.81
CA ASN A 122 -33.71 -7.49 -6.66
C ASN A 122 -33.35 -7.62 -8.14
N LYS A 123 -32.06 -7.91 -8.46
CA LYS A 123 -31.61 -7.98 -9.86
C LYS A 123 -31.86 -9.34 -10.51
N PHE A 124 -31.80 -10.42 -9.74
CA PHE A 124 -31.87 -11.76 -10.32
C PHE A 124 -33.20 -12.46 -10.02
N ILE A 125 -33.65 -12.47 -8.78
CA ILE A 125 -34.85 -13.22 -8.39
C ILE A 125 -36.11 -12.45 -8.78
N ASP A 126 -36.25 -11.20 -8.32
CA ASP A 126 -37.47 -10.42 -8.54
C ASP A 126 -37.69 -10.07 -10.03
N THR A 127 -36.64 -10.03 -10.83
CA THR A 127 -36.74 -9.83 -12.29
C THR A 127 -37.07 -11.11 -13.06
N THR A 128 -37.02 -12.29 -12.41
CA THR A 128 -37.34 -13.57 -13.05
C THR A 128 -38.75 -14.02 -12.63
N THR A 129 -39.74 -13.62 -13.40
CA THR A 129 -41.14 -13.95 -13.12
C THR A 129 -41.36 -15.47 -12.99
N GLY A 130 -42.00 -15.88 -11.89
CA GLY A 130 -42.32 -17.33 -11.64
C GLY A 130 -41.28 -18.03 -10.76
N VAL A 131 -40.23 -17.39 -10.34
CA VAL A 131 -39.28 -17.87 -9.33
C VAL A 131 -39.67 -17.33 -7.97
N THR A 132 -39.70 -18.20 -6.96
CA THR A 132 -39.98 -17.80 -5.56
C THR A 132 -38.77 -18.08 -4.70
N ILE A 133 -38.32 -17.09 -3.94
CA ILE A 133 -37.23 -17.24 -2.96
C ILE A 133 -37.76 -18.03 -1.76
N GLN A 134 -37.06 -19.05 -1.35
CA GLN A 134 -37.31 -19.80 -0.12
C GLN A 134 -36.36 -19.38 0.99
N ASN A 135 -35.09 -19.22 0.65
CA ASN A 135 -34.08 -18.76 1.58
C ASN A 135 -32.94 -18.04 0.82
N LEU A 136 -32.42 -16.99 1.41
CA LEU A 136 -31.19 -16.31 0.98
C LEU A 136 -30.38 -15.95 2.23
N THR A 137 -29.23 -16.56 2.37
CA THR A 137 -28.29 -16.31 3.44
C THR A 137 -26.99 -15.79 2.82
N VAL A 138 -26.49 -14.67 3.32
CA VAL A 138 -25.21 -14.09 2.93
C VAL A 138 -24.38 -13.92 4.18
N ALA A 139 -23.17 -14.49 4.19
CA ALA A 139 -22.26 -14.47 5.32
C ALA A 139 -20.90 -13.88 4.89
N GLN A 140 -20.41 -12.92 5.66
CA GLN A 140 -19.06 -12.40 5.47
C GLN A 140 -18.03 -13.42 5.99
N SER A 141 -16.98 -13.67 5.20
CA SER A 141 -15.84 -14.50 5.62
C SER A 141 -15.14 -13.83 6.79
N GLY A 142 -15.25 -14.41 8.00
CA GLY A 142 -14.67 -13.85 9.22
C GLY A 142 -15.53 -13.93 10.46
N SER A 143 -16.83 -14.25 10.35
CA SER A 143 -17.69 -14.61 11.47
C SER A 143 -17.84 -16.13 11.53
N ASP A 144 -17.16 -16.73 12.49
CA ASP A 144 -17.29 -18.08 13.04
C ASP A 144 -18.24 -19.03 12.30
N SER A 145 -17.77 -19.64 11.23
CA SER A 145 -18.37 -20.85 10.67
C SER A 145 -17.23 -21.78 10.27
N GLU A 146 -16.93 -22.70 11.15
CA GLU A 146 -16.15 -23.90 10.88
C GLU A 146 -16.78 -24.70 9.74
N SER A 147 -16.39 -24.39 8.51
CA SER A 147 -16.52 -25.35 7.40
C SER A 147 -15.29 -25.24 6.52
N SER A 148 -14.48 -26.26 6.68
CA SER A 148 -13.28 -26.64 5.95
C SER A 148 -13.37 -26.36 4.45
N GLY A 149 -12.57 -25.41 4.01
CA GLY A 149 -12.31 -25.12 2.60
C GLY A 149 -11.72 -23.73 2.51
N SER A 150 -10.47 -23.61 2.08
CA SER A 150 -9.71 -22.37 1.90
C SER A 150 -10.55 -21.24 1.28
N THR A 151 -11.21 -20.50 2.14
CA THR A 151 -11.94 -19.29 1.75
C THR A 151 -10.89 -18.20 1.63
N SER A 152 -10.72 -17.64 0.46
CA SER A 152 -9.90 -16.46 0.23
C SER A 152 -10.30 -15.37 1.23
N GLU A 153 -9.32 -14.65 1.80
CA GLU A 153 -9.55 -13.63 2.84
C GLU A 153 -10.57 -12.55 2.41
N ASN A 154 -10.73 -12.31 1.10
CA ASN A 154 -11.57 -11.26 0.52
C ASN A 154 -12.80 -11.84 -0.18
N ALA A 155 -13.62 -12.61 0.54
CA ALA A 155 -14.76 -13.31 -0.03
C ALA A 155 -16.00 -13.26 0.87
N ILE A 156 -17.17 -13.20 0.24
CA ILE A 156 -18.49 -13.24 0.88
C ILE A 156 -19.19 -14.50 0.39
N SER A 157 -19.49 -15.44 1.27
CA SER A 157 -20.24 -16.61 0.92
C SER A 157 -21.75 -16.36 0.91
N PHE A 158 -22.45 -16.95 -0.03
CA PHE A 158 -23.90 -16.90 -0.06
C PHE A 158 -24.50 -18.27 -0.35
N THR A 159 -25.69 -18.49 0.18
CA THR A 159 -26.53 -19.63 -0.11
C THR A 159 -27.92 -19.14 -0.47
N MET A 160 -28.37 -19.50 -1.64
CA MET A 160 -29.68 -19.13 -2.17
C MET A 160 -30.48 -20.38 -2.47
N LYS A 161 -31.71 -20.44 -1.94
CA LYS A 161 -32.69 -21.49 -2.26
C LYS A 161 -33.90 -20.87 -2.90
N VAL A 162 -34.18 -21.26 -4.13
CA VAL A 162 -35.29 -20.76 -4.92
C VAL A 162 -36.11 -21.91 -5.51
N SER A 163 -37.40 -21.69 -5.79
CA SER A 163 -38.27 -22.65 -6.44
C SER A 163 -38.99 -22.04 -7.63
N GLY A 164 -39.16 -22.83 -8.67
CA GLY A 164 -39.84 -22.38 -9.88
C GLY A 164 -39.85 -23.45 -10.99
N PRO A 165 -40.40 -23.11 -12.16
CA PRO A 165 -40.33 -23.95 -13.35
C PRO A 165 -38.88 -24.07 -13.85
N ALA A 166 -38.52 -25.19 -14.48
CA ALA A 166 -37.16 -25.46 -14.97
C ALA A 166 -36.62 -24.37 -15.87
N GLU A 167 -37.42 -23.87 -16.81
CA GLU A 167 -37.03 -22.81 -17.74
C GLU A 167 -36.65 -21.48 -17.01
N LYS A 168 -37.42 -21.16 -15.96
CA LYS A 168 -37.16 -19.93 -15.17
C LYS A 168 -35.96 -20.06 -14.25
N LEU A 169 -35.69 -21.26 -13.73
CA LEU A 169 -34.46 -21.52 -12.97
C LEU A 169 -33.22 -21.46 -13.87
N LYS A 170 -33.32 -21.94 -15.12
CA LYS A 170 -32.26 -21.80 -16.12
C LYS A 170 -32.01 -20.33 -16.47
N GLU A 171 -33.09 -19.56 -16.70
CA GLU A 171 -32.99 -18.12 -16.94
C GLU A 171 -32.30 -17.40 -15.78
N LEU A 172 -32.59 -17.74 -14.52
CA LEU A 172 -31.95 -17.23 -13.33
C LEU A 172 -30.45 -17.55 -13.32
N LEU A 173 -30.05 -18.78 -13.63
CA LEU A 173 -28.64 -19.16 -13.70
C LEU A 173 -27.91 -18.40 -14.81
N THR A 174 -28.50 -18.22 -15.97
CA THR A 174 -27.92 -17.42 -17.06
C THR A 174 -27.75 -15.96 -16.66
N LYS A 175 -28.71 -15.39 -15.92
CA LYS A 175 -28.57 -14.02 -15.38
C LYS A 175 -27.45 -13.93 -14.33
N LEU A 176 -27.29 -14.93 -13.48
CA LEU A 176 -26.18 -15.00 -12.52
C LEU A 176 -24.82 -15.08 -13.23
N GLU A 177 -24.73 -15.89 -14.29
CA GLU A 177 -23.51 -16.01 -15.11
C GLU A 177 -23.17 -14.69 -15.83
N ALA A 178 -24.20 -13.94 -16.28
CA ALA A 178 -24.06 -12.63 -16.89
C ALA A 178 -23.88 -11.50 -15.87
N SER A 179 -23.71 -11.79 -14.58
CA SER A 179 -23.48 -10.78 -13.53
C SER A 179 -22.21 -9.99 -13.77
N ILE A 180 -22.26 -8.67 -13.56
CA ILE A 180 -21.05 -7.83 -13.54
C ILE A 180 -20.15 -8.21 -12.37
N ARG A 181 -20.75 -8.55 -11.21
CA ARG A 181 -20.00 -8.91 -10.01
C ARG A 181 -19.30 -10.25 -10.16
N VAL A 182 -18.05 -10.35 -9.74
CA VAL A 182 -17.29 -11.61 -9.76
C VAL A 182 -17.88 -12.57 -8.72
N ILE A 183 -18.62 -13.57 -9.22
CA ILE A 183 -19.28 -14.61 -8.42
C ILE A 183 -18.78 -15.97 -8.89
N ASP A 184 -18.36 -16.81 -7.93
CA ASP A 184 -17.97 -18.19 -8.18
C ASP A 184 -19.01 -19.12 -7.57
N LEU A 185 -19.64 -19.93 -8.40
CA LEU A 185 -20.64 -20.92 -7.98
C LEU A 185 -19.94 -22.22 -7.59
N LYS A 186 -19.92 -22.52 -6.30
CA LYS A 186 -19.27 -23.74 -5.77
C LYS A 186 -20.14 -24.97 -5.87
N THR A 187 -21.45 -24.82 -5.63
CA THR A 187 -22.39 -25.95 -5.63
C THR A 187 -23.73 -25.52 -6.18
N VAL A 188 -24.28 -26.31 -7.07
CA VAL A 188 -25.62 -26.16 -7.62
C VAL A 188 -26.36 -27.48 -7.44
N GLU A 189 -27.40 -27.47 -6.60
CA GLU A 189 -28.21 -28.67 -6.33
C GLU A 189 -29.63 -28.43 -6.82
N ILE A 190 -30.19 -29.37 -7.56
CA ILE A 190 -31.56 -29.33 -8.07
C ILE A 190 -32.35 -30.46 -7.44
N GLN A 191 -33.43 -30.13 -6.76
CA GLN A 191 -34.35 -31.09 -6.16
C GLN A 191 -35.74 -30.96 -6.81
N ARG A 192 -36.36 -32.04 -7.10
CA ARG A 192 -37.72 -32.07 -7.64
C ARG A 192 -38.73 -32.25 -6.50
N ASN A 193 -39.65 -31.29 -6.35
CA ASN A 193 -40.78 -31.40 -5.43
C ASN A 193 -42.07 -31.31 -6.25
N GLU A 194 -42.74 -32.41 -6.42
CA GLU A 194 -43.99 -32.52 -7.19
C GLU A 194 -43.91 -31.82 -8.57
N ASP A 195 -44.62 -30.70 -8.74
CA ASP A 195 -44.63 -29.91 -9.98
C ASP A 195 -43.62 -28.80 -10.09
N ARG A 196 -42.80 -28.57 -9.04
CA ARG A 196 -41.79 -27.49 -9.01
C ARG A 196 -40.42 -28.04 -8.73
N LEU A 197 -39.43 -27.38 -9.33
CA LEU A 197 -38.03 -27.60 -8.99
C LEU A 197 -37.58 -26.64 -7.90
N SER A 198 -36.81 -27.16 -6.96
CA SER A 198 -36.07 -26.38 -5.99
C SER A 198 -34.59 -26.35 -6.36
N LEU A 199 -34.03 -25.17 -6.52
CA LEU A 199 -32.63 -24.93 -6.84
C LEU A 199 -31.94 -24.35 -5.62
N VAL A 200 -30.88 -25.02 -5.16
CA VAL A 200 -29.98 -24.51 -4.12
C VAL A 200 -28.66 -24.17 -4.77
N VAL A 201 -28.28 -22.91 -4.67
CA VAL A 201 -27.01 -22.38 -5.18
C VAL A 201 -26.17 -21.91 -3.99
N ARG A 202 -24.95 -22.44 -3.91
CA ARG A 202 -23.92 -21.94 -2.98
C ARG A 202 -22.79 -21.36 -3.79
N GLY A 203 -22.41 -20.14 -3.46
CA GLY A 203 -21.35 -19.43 -4.16
C GLY A 203 -20.61 -18.45 -3.28
N VAL A 204 -19.62 -17.85 -3.86
CA VAL A 204 -18.76 -16.85 -3.24
C VAL A 204 -18.68 -15.65 -4.15
N ALA A 205 -18.85 -14.45 -3.58
CA ALA A 205 -18.60 -13.19 -4.26
C ALA A 205 -17.34 -12.56 -3.70
N TYR A 206 -16.50 -12.02 -4.58
CA TYR A 206 -15.22 -11.44 -4.18
C TYR A 206 -15.32 -9.93 -4.02
N TYR A 207 -14.42 -9.38 -3.18
CA TYR A 207 -14.19 -7.95 -3.01
C TYR A 207 -12.68 -7.71 -2.82
N GLU A 208 -12.20 -6.51 -3.13
CA GLU A 208 -10.79 -6.14 -2.97
C GLU A 208 -10.69 -4.88 -2.10
N PRO A 209 -10.19 -4.99 -0.85
CA PRO A 209 -10.09 -3.84 0.04
C PRO A 209 -9.20 -2.75 -0.52
N ALA A 210 -9.67 -1.50 -0.46
CA ALA A 210 -8.89 -0.36 -0.86
C ALA A 210 -7.61 -0.23 -0.01
N GLN A 211 -6.45 -0.16 -0.66
CA GLN A 211 -5.18 0.05 0.02
C GLN A 211 -5.01 1.52 0.38
N THR A 212 -4.84 1.80 1.67
CA THR A 212 -4.56 3.15 2.14
C THR A 212 -3.08 3.47 1.98
N ILE A 213 -2.77 4.48 1.16
CA ILE A 213 -1.40 4.98 1.03
C ILE A 213 -1.11 5.90 2.23
N GLN A 214 -0.16 5.50 3.08
CA GLN A 214 0.33 6.35 4.16
C GLN A 214 1.57 7.11 3.67
N LEU A 215 1.52 8.45 3.79
CA LEU A 215 2.67 9.31 3.52
C LEU A 215 3.52 9.40 4.80
N GLU A 216 4.73 8.87 4.75
CA GLU A 216 5.68 8.92 5.86
C GLU A 216 6.71 10.04 5.64
N ASN A 217 6.86 10.91 6.64
CA ASN A 217 7.90 11.94 6.64
C ASN A 217 9.23 11.35 7.11
N LYS A 218 10.19 11.20 6.20
CA LYS A 218 11.53 10.74 6.54
C LYS A 218 12.41 11.92 6.91
N VAL A 219 12.78 12.02 8.19
CA VAL A 219 13.70 13.04 8.69
C VAL A 219 15.13 12.50 8.66
N VAL A 220 16.02 13.18 7.93
CA VAL A 220 17.45 12.87 7.91
C VAL A 220 18.09 13.53 9.13
N LYS A 221 18.57 12.72 10.07
CA LYS A 221 19.30 13.21 11.25
C LYS A 221 20.77 13.46 10.89
N PRO A 222 21.39 14.52 11.46
CA PRO A 222 22.79 14.85 11.27
C PRO A 222 23.76 13.79 11.79
#